data_3e548aec92c4ad8a1a4776d76d7c6677
#
_entry.id   3e548aec92c4ad8a1a4776d76d7c6677
#
_cell.length_a   1.000
_cell.length_b   1.000
_cell.length_c   1.000
_cell.angle_alpha   90.00
_cell.angle_beta   90.00
_cell.angle_gamma   90.00
#
_symmetry.space_group_name_H-M   'P 1'
#
loop_
_entity.id
_entity.type
_entity.pdbx_description
1 polymer ?
#
loop_
_entity_poly.entity_id
_entity_poly.type
_entity_poly.pdbx_seq_one_letter_code
_entity_poly.pdbx_strand_id
1 'polypeptide(L)'
;MKVIFLLLLGLTVLHCFVSAWCLGSKGDQSTTANVKRPGDQRSKSSQPPVERLIHALSGEWSAEETYDPSDLLPAGGKAHSHESYRAGPARMSLVQEYHGDGATGKTWGTGIIWWEAQDHGFHFIWCDTYALDRGCYVSSRVGNWDGDDFVLTNVHEVSGKPLVEREVWSSFTPNSFVDTLYVGTAPDKLKRFMTLTARRTVKHRE
;
A
#
# COMPACT_ATOMS: atom_id res chain seq x y z
N MET A 1 -48.24 -2.46 8.56
CA MET A 1 -48.57 -1.03 8.27
C MET A 1 -47.59 -0.60 7.16
N LYS A 2 -48.16 -0.31 5.99
CA LYS A 2 -47.46 0.19 4.80
C LYS A 2 -47.34 1.70 4.95
N VAL A 3 -46.17 2.28 4.79
CA VAL A 3 -46.01 3.71 4.53
C VAL A 3 -45.18 3.88 3.28
N ILE A 4 -45.88 4.29 2.25
CA ILE A 4 -45.39 4.78 0.96
C ILE A 4 -44.99 6.23 1.19
N PHE A 5 -43.78 6.65 0.76
CA PHE A 5 -43.54 8.08 0.55
C PHE A 5 -42.86 8.32 -0.81
N LEU A 6 -43.50 9.26 -1.47
CA LEU A 6 -43.40 9.67 -2.86
C LEU A 6 -42.08 10.32 -3.24
N LEU A 7 -41.81 10.17 -4.54
CA LEU A 7 -40.91 10.93 -5.40
C LEU A 7 -41.05 12.46 -5.25
N LEU A 8 -39.90 13.15 -5.40
CA LEU A 8 -39.88 14.48 -6.04
C LEU A 8 -38.62 14.62 -6.87
N LEU A 9 -38.83 14.67 -8.18
CA LEU A 9 -37.89 15.09 -9.22
C LEU A 9 -37.58 16.59 -9.01
N GLY A 10 -36.33 16.95 -9.13
CA GLY A 10 -35.85 18.31 -9.29
C GLY A 10 -34.81 18.42 -10.39
N LEU A 11 -35.27 18.60 -11.60
CA LEU A 11 -34.47 18.96 -12.78
C LEU A 11 -34.11 20.45 -12.67
N THR A 12 -32.80 20.79 -12.68
CA THR A 12 -32.36 22.15 -13.03
C THR A 12 -31.21 22.08 -14.01
N VAL A 13 -31.56 22.40 -15.24
CA VAL A 13 -30.68 22.76 -16.36
C VAL A 13 -30.31 24.24 -16.19
N LEU A 14 -29.04 24.60 -16.27
CA LEU A 14 -28.64 25.96 -16.69
C LEU A 14 -27.16 25.96 -17.13
N HIS A 15 -26.93 26.01 -18.40
CA HIS A 15 -26.48 27.11 -19.27
C HIS A 15 -24.97 27.37 -19.30
N CYS A 16 -24.47 27.10 -20.47
CA CYS A 16 -23.22 27.54 -21.08
C CYS A 16 -22.91 29.04 -20.85
N PHE A 17 -21.64 29.35 -20.60
CA PHE A 17 -21.02 30.58 -21.07
C PHE A 17 -19.64 30.27 -21.70
N VAL A 18 -19.66 30.34 -23.02
CA VAL A 18 -18.49 30.50 -23.86
C VAL A 18 -18.13 31.99 -23.83
N SER A 19 -16.88 32.30 -23.51
CA SER A 19 -16.28 33.59 -23.86
C SER A 19 -14.86 33.38 -24.32
N ALA A 20 -14.73 33.43 -25.62
CA ALA A 20 -13.47 33.59 -26.33
C ALA A 20 -12.97 35.03 -26.13
N TRP A 21 -11.69 35.17 -25.78
CA TRP A 21 -10.95 36.41 -26.05
C TRP A 21 -9.58 36.04 -26.59
N CYS A 22 -9.49 36.15 -27.94
CA CYS A 22 -8.26 36.37 -28.64
C CYS A 22 -7.95 37.86 -28.61
N LEU A 23 -6.77 38.24 -28.18
CA LEU A 23 -6.08 39.42 -28.75
C LEU A 23 -4.57 39.33 -28.45
N GLY A 24 -3.81 39.43 -29.51
CA GLY A 24 -2.39 39.29 -29.60
C GLY A 24 -1.62 40.48 -29.02
N SER A 25 -0.38 40.21 -28.68
CA SER A 25 0.68 41.24 -28.65
C SER A 25 1.97 40.66 -29.18
N LYS A 26 2.50 41.37 -30.16
CA LYS A 26 3.81 41.18 -30.78
C LYS A 26 4.91 41.76 -29.90
N GLY A 27 6.07 41.08 -29.92
CA GLY A 27 7.39 41.72 -29.85
C GLY A 27 8.01 41.88 -28.48
N ASP A 28 9.04 41.10 -28.18
CA ASP A 28 10.37 41.70 -28.06
C ASP A 28 11.43 40.59 -28.07
N GLN A 29 12.39 40.73 -28.96
CA GLN A 29 13.62 39.94 -28.97
C GLN A 29 14.53 40.52 -27.88
N SER A 30 14.70 39.81 -26.77
CA SER A 30 15.77 40.09 -25.83
C SER A 30 16.73 38.93 -25.81
N THR A 31 17.90 39.20 -26.26
CA THR A 31 19.14 38.40 -26.17
C THR A 31 19.40 38.10 -24.70
N THR A 32 19.21 36.87 -24.26
CA THR A 32 19.61 36.48 -22.95
C THR A 32 20.75 35.50 -22.96
N ALA A 33 21.80 35.94 -22.31
CA ALA A 33 23.02 35.24 -22.01
C ALA A 33 22.79 33.85 -21.43
N ASN A 34 23.62 32.94 -21.93
CA ASN A 34 23.72 31.55 -21.51
C ASN A 34 24.22 31.46 -20.05
N VAL A 35 23.30 31.52 -19.09
CA VAL A 35 23.61 31.27 -17.68
C VAL A 35 23.63 29.76 -17.47
N LYS A 36 24.81 29.20 -17.46
CA LYS A 36 25.10 27.83 -17.06
C LYS A 36 24.64 27.61 -15.62
N ARG A 37 23.49 26.98 -15.43
CA ARG A 37 23.03 26.57 -14.09
C ARG A 37 23.93 25.49 -13.54
N PRO A 38 24.42 25.61 -12.28
CA PRO A 38 25.19 24.55 -11.64
C PRO A 38 24.31 23.32 -11.42
N GLY A 39 24.78 22.21 -11.91
CA GLY A 39 24.60 20.86 -11.42
C GLY A 39 23.25 20.45 -10.88
N ASP A 40 22.29 20.14 -11.77
CA ASP A 40 21.18 19.23 -11.39
C ASP A 40 21.71 17.79 -11.51
N GLN A 41 22.40 17.33 -10.45
CA GLN A 41 22.73 15.92 -10.27
C GLN A 41 21.47 15.16 -9.87
N ARG A 42 20.50 15.06 -10.76
CA ARG A 42 19.44 14.07 -10.70
C ARG A 42 19.88 12.79 -11.39
N SER A 43 20.83 12.10 -10.82
CA SER A 43 20.90 10.65 -10.98
C SER A 43 19.90 9.99 -10.01
N LYS A 44 18.64 10.29 -10.15
CA LYS A 44 17.57 9.47 -9.57
C LYS A 44 17.25 8.40 -10.60
N SER A 45 17.42 7.14 -10.20
CA SER A 45 16.92 5.96 -10.88
C SER A 45 15.59 6.30 -11.57
N SER A 46 15.56 6.20 -12.91
CA SER A 46 14.38 6.52 -13.72
C SER A 46 13.30 5.43 -13.65
N GLN A 47 13.47 4.45 -12.75
CA GLN A 47 12.49 3.39 -12.55
C GLN A 47 11.28 3.92 -11.75
N PRO A 48 10.05 3.56 -12.15
CA PRO A 48 8.87 3.83 -11.35
C PRO A 48 9.07 3.31 -9.91
N PRO A 49 8.58 4.01 -8.88
CA PRO A 49 8.76 3.58 -7.48
C PRO A 49 8.27 2.15 -7.21
N VAL A 50 7.22 1.71 -7.89
CA VAL A 50 6.67 0.34 -7.77
C VAL A 50 7.62 -0.73 -8.30
N GLU A 51 8.49 -0.42 -9.25
CA GLU A 51 9.47 -1.36 -9.80
C GLU A 51 10.45 -1.85 -8.74
N ARG A 52 10.88 -0.99 -7.83
CA ARG A 52 11.73 -1.38 -6.70
C ARG A 52 11.02 -2.44 -5.85
N LEU A 53 9.72 -2.25 -5.57
CA LEU A 53 8.93 -3.17 -4.77
C LEU A 53 8.70 -4.51 -5.50
N ILE A 54 8.36 -4.44 -6.79
CA ILE A 54 8.21 -5.63 -7.64
C ILE A 54 9.51 -6.43 -7.68
N HIS A 55 10.65 -5.75 -7.85
CA HIS A 55 11.95 -6.43 -7.89
C HIS A 55 12.30 -7.10 -6.55
N ALA A 56 12.00 -6.45 -5.44
CA ALA A 56 12.30 -6.99 -4.11
C ALA A 56 11.44 -8.21 -3.77
N LEU A 57 10.14 -8.18 -4.07
CA LEU A 57 9.18 -9.14 -3.54
C LEU A 57 8.71 -10.20 -4.55
N SER A 58 8.72 -9.95 -5.88
CA SER A 58 8.14 -10.90 -6.82
C SER A 58 8.70 -12.31 -6.67
N GLY A 59 7.80 -13.29 -6.55
CA GLY A 59 8.11 -14.72 -6.43
C GLY A 59 7.26 -15.40 -5.39
N GLU A 60 7.65 -16.64 -5.07
CA GLU A 60 6.99 -17.50 -4.08
C GLU A 60 7.86 -17.54 -2.82
N TRP A 61 7.19 -17.45 -1.67
CA TRP A 61 7.84 -17.37 -0.38
C TRP A 61 7.17 -18.32 0.62
N SER A 62 7.98 -18.93 1.47
CA SER A 62 7.52 -19.60 2.68
C SER A 62 7.98 -18.79 3.87
N ALA A 63 7.12 -18.57 4.83
CA ALA A 63 7.44 -17.75 5.99
C ALA A 63 7.07 -18.38 7.32
N GLU A 64 7.86 -18.02 8.31
CA GLU A 64 7.62 -18.30 9.73
C GLU A 64 7.14 -17.02 10.40
N GLU A 65 6.03 -17.09 11.10
CA GLU A 65 5.43 -15.97 11.79
C GLU A 65 5.52 -16.17 13.30
N THR A 66 5.81 -15.09 14.01
CA THR A 66 5.76 -15.05 15.47
C THR A 66 4.89 -13.88 15.89
N TYR A 67 3.86 -14.17 16.66
CA TYR A 67 2.92 -13.21 17.22
C TYR A 67 3.25 -12.94 18.67
N ASP A 68 3.41 -11.67 19.03
CA ASP A 68 3.56 -11.26 20.42
C ASP A 68 2.19 -11.30 21.14
N PRO A 69 2.15 -11.63 22.44
CA PRO A 69 0.94 -11.49 23.22
C PRO A 69 0.37 -10.07 23.17
N SER A 70 -0.94 -9.95 22.89
CA SER A 70 -1.64 -8.67 22.74
C SER A 70 -3.11 -8.79 23.09
N ASP A 71 -3.84 -7.67 23.11
CA ASP A 71 -5.29 -7.69 23.29
C ASP A 71 -6.02 -8.40 22.13
N LEU A 72 -5.42 -8.42 20.94
CA LEU A 72 -5.95 -9.10 19.75
C LEU A 72 -5.67 -10.61 19.76
N LEU A 73 -4.54 -11.01 20.34
CA LEU A 73 -4.10 -12.40 20.43
C LEU A 73 -3.42 -12.62 21.80
N PRO A 74 -4.18 -12.84 22.88
CA PRO A 74 -3.65 -12.83 24.24
C PRO A 74 -2.54 -13.84 24.52
N ALA A 75 -2.58 -15.01 23.86
CA ALA A 75 -1.55 -16.03 24.03
C ALA A 75 -0.31 -15.80 23.13
N GLY A 76 -0.41 -14.89 22.15
CA GLY A 76 0.58 -14.84 21.06
C GLY A 76 0.63 -16.17 20.31
N GLY A 77 1.77 -16.47 19.68
CA GLY A 77 1.95 -17.79 19.08
C GLY A 77 2.80 -17.78 17.81
N LYS A 78 2.70 -18.87 17.05
CA LYS A 78 3.41 -19.05 15.80
C LYS A 78 2.45 -19.46 14.69
N ALA A 79 2.80 -19.10 13.46
CA ALA A 79 2.16 -19.60 12.27
C ALA A 79 3.21 -19.82 11.17
N HIS A 80 2.78 -20.52 10.13
CA HIS A 80 3.51 -20.68 8.88
C HIS A 80 2.66 -20.11 7.77
N SER A 81 3.28 -19.40 6.84
CA SER A 81 2.57 -18.92 5.67
C SER A 81 3.29 -19.24 4.38
N HIS A 82 2.51 -19.19 3.32
CA HIS A 82 2.97 -19.18 1.95
C HIS A 82 2.45 -17.92 1.28
N GLU A 83 3.36 -17.18 0.65
CA GLU A 83 3.02 -15.95 -0.02
C GLU A 83 3.49 -15.98 -1.46
N SER A 84 2.72 -15.39 -2.33
CA SER A 84 3.14 -15.11 -3.69
C SER A 84 2.99 -13.64 -4.02
N TYR A 85 4.00 -13.11 -4.66
CA TYR A 85 3.99 -11.72 -5.14
C TYR A 85 4.22 -11.71 -6.64
N ARG A 86 3.39 -10.97 -7.37
CA ARG A 86 3.51 -10.82 -8.82
C ARG A 86 3.25 -9.39 -9.26
N ALA A 87 3.89 -8.97 -10.34
CA ALA A 87 3.58 -7.71 -10.96
C ALA A 87 2.13 -7.72 -11.47
N GLY A 88 1.41 -6.66 -11.20
CA GLY A 88 0.08 -6.42 -11.76
C GLY A 88 0.16 -5.96 -13.22
N PRO A 89 -0.98 -5.61 -13.84
CA PRO A 89 -1.05 -5.17 -15.23
C PRO A 89 -0.08 -4.04 -15.52
N ALA A 90 0.65 -4.16 -16.64
CA ALA A 90 1.66 -3.21 -17.10
C ALA A 90 2.71 -2.84 -16.02
N ARG A 91 2.91 -3.68 -15.01
CA ARG A 91 3.81 -3.46 -13.87
C ARG A 91 3.49 -2.19 -13.05
N MET A 92 2.22 -1.80 -13.01
CA MET A 92 1.76 -0.61 -12.27
C MET A 92 1.49 -0.89 -10.80
N SER A 93 1.43 -2.15 -10.42
CA SER A 93 1.15 -2.59 -9.06
C SER A 93 1.88 -3.89 -8.73
N LEU A 94 1.95 -4.20 -7.44
CA LEU A 94 2.31 -5.50 -6.90
C LEU A 94 1.04 -6.17 -6.38
N VAL A 95 0.81 -7.42 -6.74
CA VAL A 95 -0.30 -8.24 -6.23
C VAL A 95 0.29 -9.29 -5.30
N GLN A 96 -0.28 -9.39 -4.11
CA GLN A 96 0.08 -10.35 -3.07
C GLN A 96 -1.05 -11.35 -2.88
N GLU A 97 -0.70 -12.62 -2.72
CA GLU A 97 -1.58 -13.68 -2.20
C GLU A 97 -0.91 -14.29 -0.97
N TYR A 98 -1.69 -14.52 0.06
CA TYR A 98 -1.23 -15.01 1.36
C TYR A 98 -2.09 -16.18 1.83
N HIS A 99 -1.43 -17.21 2.33
CA HIS A 99 -2.07 -18.36 2.96
C HIS A 99 -1.31 -18.72 4.23
N GLY A 100 -1.96 -18.56 5.38
CA GLY A 100 -1.38 -18.85 6.70
C GLY A 100 -2.10 -19.96 7.44
N ASP A 101 -1.40 -20.63 8.35
CA ASP A 101 -1.94 -21.61 9.29
C ASP A 101 -1.17 -21.57 10.60
N GLY A 102 -1.87 -21.46 11.72
CA GLY A 102 -1.23 -21.43 13.04
C GLY A 102 -2.03 -20.70 14.11
N ALA A 103 -1.37 -19.81 14.85
CA ALA A 103 -1.95 -19.12 16.00
C ALA A 103 -3.24 -18.35 15.70
N THR A 104 -3.38 -17.86 14.49
CA THR A 104 -4.54 -17.11 13.99
C THR A 104 -5.57 -18.01 13.29
N GLY A 105 -5.34 -19.33 13.27
CA GLY A 105 -6.11 -20.28 12.45
C GLY A 105 -5.67 -20.26 10.99
N LYS A 106 -6.52 -20.77 10.10
CA LYS A 106 -6.28 -20.72 8.67
C LYS A 106 -6.74 -19.39 8.11
N THR A 107 -5.83 -18.70 7.46
CA THR A 107 -6.04 -17.37 6.92
C THR A 107 -5.68 -17.32 5.44
N TRP A 108 -6.51 -16.70 4.65
CA TRP A 108 -6.28 -16.37 3.23
C TRP A 108 -6.37 -14.87 3.08
N GLY A 109 -5.42 -14.31 2.38
CA GLY A 109 -5.38 -12.88 2.09
C GLY A 109 -4.98 -12.58 0.66
N THR A 110 -5.45 -11.45 0.16
CA THR A 110 -5.04 -10.89 -1.14
C THR A 110 -4.82 -9.40 -0.99
N GLY A 111 -3.70 -8.93 -1.49
CA GLY A 111 -3.32 -7.53 -1.48
C GLY A 111 -2.98 -6.99 -2.85
N ILE A 112 -3.19 -5.70 -3.04
CA ILE A 112 -2.69 -4.96 -4.19
C ILE A 112 -2.04 -3.69 -3.66
N ILE A 113 -0.78 -3.46 -4.03
CA ILE A 113 -0.01 -2.27 -3.70
C ILE A 113 0.30 -1.53 -4.99
N TRP A 114 -0.01 -0.23 -5.07
CA TRP A 114 0.28 0.58 -6.25
C TRP A 114 0.84 1.95 -5.86
N TRP A 115 1.55 2.56 -6.79
CA TRP A 115 2.05 3.91 -6.65
C TRP A 115 1.01 4.91 -7.15
N GLU A 116 0.65 5.88 -6.31
CA GLU A 116 -0.21 6.99 -6.70
C GLU A 116 0.64 8.26 -6.87
N ALA A 117 0.71 8.72 -8.11
CA ALA A 117 1.57 9.85 -8.47
C ALA A 117 1.11 11.18 -7.84
N GLN A 118 -0.20 11.37 -7.64
CA GLN A 118 -0.77 12.58 -7.05
C GLN A 118 -0.41 12.68 -5.58
N ASP A 119 -0.41 11.56 -4.87
CA ASP A 119 -0.13 11.49 -3.44
C ASP A 119 1.37 11.32 -3.14
N HIS A 120 2.18 11.11 -4.18
CA HIS A 120 3.60 10.82 -4.06
C HIS A 120 3.90 9.64 -3.13
N GLY A 121 3.11 8.57 -3.21
CA GLY A 121 3.27 7.43 -2.33
C GLY A 121 2.50 6.20 -2.76
N PHE A 122 2.61 5.17 -1.94
CA PHE A 122 1.96 3.90 -2.18
C PHE A 122 0.62 3.82 -1.46
N HIS A 123 -0.36 3.29 -2.15
CA HIS A 123 -1.61 2.84 -1.59
C HIS A 123 -1.69 1.34 -1.64
N PHE A 124 -2.51 0.75 -0.79
CA PHE A 124 -2.81 -0.67 -0.87
C PHE A 124 -4.28 -0.96 -0.52
N ILE A 125 -4.76 -2.08 -1.02
CA ILE A 125 -5.97 -2.74 -0.58
C ILE A 125 -5.58 -4.12 -0.06
N TRP A 126 -6.18 -4.51 1.05
CA TRP A 126 -6.04 -5.83 1.61
C TRP A 126 -7.39 -6.44 1.90
N CYS A 127 -7.55 -7.72 1.55
CA CYS A 127 -8.73 -8.50 1.83
C CYS A 127 -8.29 -9.81 2.49
N ASP A 128 -8.83 -10.16 3.64
CA ASP A 128 -8.52 -11.42 4.28
C ASP A 128 -9.71 -12.06 5.01
N THR A 129 -9.47 -13.32 5.45
CA THR A 129 -10.45 -14.11 6.21
C THR A 129 -10.25 -14.03 7.70
N TYR A 130 -9.16 -13.42 8.17
CA TYR A 130 -8.82 -13.29 9.58
C TYR A 130 -9.39 -12.01 10.19
N ALA A 131 -9.61 -10.98 9.38
CA ALA A 131 -9.98 -9.67 9.89
C ALA A 131 -11.11 -9.76 10.92
N LEU A 132 -10.92 -9.06 12.02
CA LEU A 132 -11.93 -8.89 13.08
C LEU A 132 -13.27 -8.42 12.50
N ASP A 133 -13.22 -7.79 11.33
CA ASP A 133 -14.35 -7.32 10.53
C ASP A 133 -14.38 -7.94 9.12
N ARG A 134 -13.97 -9.17 8.96
CA ARG A 134 -13.99 -9.97 7.71
C ARG A 134 -14.28 -9.15 6.46
N GLY A 135 -13.28 -8.82 5.68
CA GLY A 135 -13.51 -8.06 4.47
C GLY A 135 -12.26 -7.46 3.85
N CYS A 136 -12.49 -6.40 3.13
CA CYS A 136 -11.42 -5.66 2.48
C CYS A 136 -11.33 -4.26 3.05
N TYR A 137 -10.12 -3.74 3.16
CA TYR A 137 -9.88 -2.35 3.48
C TYR A 137 -8.84 -1.73 2.54
N VAL A 138 -8.96 -0.43 2.35
CA VAL A 138 -8.01 0.37 1.57
C VAL A 138 -7.20 1.19 2.54
N SER A 139 -5.89 1.31 2.29
CA SER A 139 -5.03 2.13 3.14
C SER A 139 -5.55 3.56 3.25
N SER A 140 -5.62 4.05 4.48
CA SER A 140 -6.01 5.43 4.78
C SER A 140 -4.83 6.40 4.73
N ARG A 141 -3.62 5.89 4.59
CA ARG A 141 -2.37 6.66 4.55
C ARG A 141 -1.47 6.16 3.44
N VAL A 142 -0.61 7.06 3.00
CA VAL A 142 0.37 6.80 1.94
C VAL A 142 1.56 6.06 2.52
N GLY A 143 1.93 4.93 1.90
CA GLY A 143 3.16 4.21 2.19
C GLY A 143 4.35 4.76 1.41
N ASN A 144 5.56 4.48 1.89
CA ASN A 144 6.78 4.89 1.21
C ASN A 144 7.99 4.05 1.60
N TRP A 145 9.06 4.20 0.83
CA TRP A 145 10.37 3.73 1.22
C TRP A 145 11.00 4.68 2.25
N ASP A 146 11.49 4.12 3.35
CA ASP A 146 12.30 4.79 4.36
C ASP A 146 13.69 4.15 4.36
N GLY A 147 14.61 4.73 3.62
CA GLY A 147 15.88 4.07 3.31
C GLY A 147 15.69 2.78 2.52
N ASP A 148 16.06 1.66 3.14
CA ASP A 148 15.91 0.32 2.55
C ASP A 148 14.65 -0.41 3.04
N ASP A 149 13.91 0.16 3.97
CA ASP A 149 12.66 -0.40 4.46
C ASP A 149 11.47 0.14 3.66
N PHE A 150 10.49 -0.70 3.41
CA PHE A 150 9.21 -0.30 2.82
C PHE A 150 8.16 -0.26 3.92
N VAL A 151 7.51 0.88 4.09
CA VAL A 151 6.60 1.15 5.21
C VAL A 151 5.21 1.46 4.70
N LEU A 152 4.21 0.71 5.16
CA LEU A 152 2.80 1.05 5.05
C LEU A 152 2.24 1.43 6.41
N THR A 153 1.28 2.34 6.42
CA THR A 153 0.53 2.67 7.64
C THR A 153 -0.94 2.73 7.30
N ASN A 154 -1.74 2.10 8.12
CA ASN A 154 -3.18 2.12 8.01
C ASN A 154 -3.83 2.64 9.29
N VAL A 155 -4.98 3.26 9.16
CA VAL A 155 -5.81 3.69 10.30
C VAL A 155 -7.23 3.33 9.96
N HIS A 156 -7.81 2.43 10.72
CA HIS A 156 -9.20 2.04 10.59
C HIS A 156 -9.87 1.94 11.96
N GLU A 157 -11.11 1.59 11.99
CA GLU A 157 -11.88 1.46 13.21
C GLU A 157 -12.29 0.01 13.42
N VAL A 158 -12.04 -0.53 14.60
CA VAL A 158 -12.45 -1.87 14.99
C VAL A 158 -13.33 -1.74 16.23
N SER A 159 -14.59 -2.15 16.10
CA SER A 159 -15.58 -2.10 17.21
C SER A 159 -15.68 -0.70 17.85
N GLY A 160 -15.68 0.35 17.03
CA GLY A 160 -15.81 1.73 17.49
C GLY A 160 -14.54 2.33 18.09
N LYS A 161 -13.38 1.67 17.95
CA LYS A 161 -12.10 2.14 18.45
C LYS A 161 -11.08 2.26 17.31
N PRO A 162 -10.26 3.33 17.30
CA PRO A 162 -9.23 3.46 16.30
C PRO A 162 -8.18 2.36 16.47
N LEU A 163 -7.82 1.72 15.38
CA LEU A 163 -6.70 0.81 15.25
C LEU A 163 -5.71 1.40 14.23
N VAL A 164 -4.48 1.58 14.66
CA VAL A 164 -3.37 1.98 13.79
C VAL A 164 -2.50 0.77 13.58
N GLU A 165 -2.26 0.45 12.32
CA GLU A 165 -1.35 -0.59 11.86
C GLU A 165 -0.19 0.05 11.13
N ARG A 166 1.02 -0.40 11.41
CA ARG A 166 2.21 -0.04 10.66
C ARG A 166 2.95 -1.31 10.30
N GLU A 167 3.08 -1.53 9.02
CA GLU A 167 3.75 -2.67 8.44
C GLU A 167 5.09 -2.23 7.86
N VAL A 168 6.16 -2.97 8.14
CA VAL A 168 7.53 -2.64 7.76
C VAL A 168 8.17 -3.85 7.13
N TRP A 169 8.33 -3.84 5.81
CA TRP A 169 9.15 -4.80 5.10
C TRP A 169 10.60 -4.33 5.07
N SER A 170 11.50 -5.17 5.54
CA SER A 170 12.90 -4.83 5.77
C SER A 170 13.83 -6.00 5.44
N SER A 171 15.14 -5.78 5.59
CA SER A 171 16.17 -6.82 5.46
C SER A 171 16.10 -7.58 4.13
N PHE A 172 15.75 -6.89 3.06
CA PHE A 172 15.63 -7.50 1.74
C PHE A 172 16.95 -8.07 1.23
N THR A 173 16.88 -9.34 0.84
CA THR A 173 17.92 -10.02 0.07
C THR A 173 17.26 -10.71 -1.15
N PRO A 174 18.02 -11.26 -2.09
CA PRO A 174 17.42 -12.05 -3.18
C PRO A 174 16.60 -13.25 -2.70
N ASN A 175 16.84 -13.75 -1.47
CA ASN A 175 16.26 -14.99 -0.98
C ASN A 175 15.50 -14.85 0.35
N SER A 176 15.43 -13.66 0.93
CA SER A 176 14.72 -13.43 2.20
C SER A 176 14.27 -11.98 2.36
N PHE A 177 13.26 -11.78 3.16
CA PHE A 177 12.89 -10.50 3.75
C PHE A 177 12.26 -10.71 5.13
N VAL A 178 12.12 -9.64 5.88
CA VAL A 178 11.40 -9.61 7.15
C VAL A 178 10.25 -8.62 7.01
N ASP A 179 9.08 -9.03 7.46
CA ASP A 179 7.94 -8.16 7.61
C ASP A 179 7.57 -8.07 9.10
N THR A 180 7.35 -6.85 9.59
CA THR A 180 6.99 -6.59 10.97
C THR A 180 5.74 -5.72 11.04
N LEU A 181 4.69 -6.27 11.62
CA LEU A 181 3.44 -5.57 11.87
C LEU A 181 3.40 -5.01 13.30
N TYR A 182 3.18 -3.73 13.39
CA TYR A 182 2.93 -3.01 14.63
C TYR A 182 1.47 -2.58 14.69
N VAL A 183 0.85 -2.71 15.86
CA VAL A 183 -0.53 -2.29 16.11
C VAL A 183 -0.63 -1.41 17.35
N GLY A 184 -1.62 -0.53 17.36
CA GLY A 184 -1.88 0.35 18.51
C GLY A 184 -3.10 1.23 18.30
N THR A 185 -3.43 2.03 19.30
CA THR A 185 -4.57 2.96 19.24
C THR A 185 -4.18 4.36 18.73
N ALA A 186 -2.88 4.62 18.57
CA ALA A 186 -2.34 5.86 18.05
C ALA A 186 -0.91 5.60 17.49
N PRO A 187 -0.39 6.45 16.58
CA PRO A 187 0.92 6.26 15.96
C PRO A 187 2.10 6.23 16.94
N ASP A 188 1.98 6.90 18.07
CA ASP A 188 2.96 6.93 19.17
C ASP A 188 2.79 5.79 20.20
N LYS A 189 1.80 4.94 20.00
CA LYS A 189 1.47 3.81 20.89
C LYS A 189 1.53 2.46 20.21
N LEU A 190 2.28 2.38 19.13
CA LEU A 190 2.45 1.14 18.39
C LEU A 190 3.32 0.15 19.17
N LYS A 191 2.87 -1.10 19.21
CA LYS A 191 3.61 -2.25 19.72
C LYS A 191 3.74 -3.27 18.63
N ARG A 192 4.84 -4.00 18.61
CA ARG A 192 4.98 -5.12 17.69
C ARG A 192 3.89 -6.15 17.98
N PHE A 193 3.21 -6.54 16.94
CA PHE A 193 2.17 -7.57 16.98
C PHE A 193 2.65 -8.87 16.35
N MET A 194 3.36 -8.76 15.21
CA MET A 194 3.82 -9.91 14.45
C MET A 194 5.18 -9.61 13.80
N THR A 195 6.00 -10.64 13.70
CA THR A 195 7.19 -10.66 12.83
C THR A 195 7.10 -11.89 11.95
N LEU A 196 7.22 -11.68 10.65
CA LEU A 196 7.27 -12.70 9.62
C LEU A 196 8.67 -12.71 9.01
N THR A 197 9.27 -13.88 8.92
CA THR A 197 10.55 -14.08 8.24
C THR A 197 10.32 -14.96 7.02
N ALA A 198 10.40 -14.36 5.85
CA ALA A 198 10.17 -15.02 4.58
C ALA A 198 11.48 -15.55 3.96
N ARG A 199 11.36 -16.70 3.33
CA ARG A 199 12.40 -17.31 2.50
C ARG A 199 11.84 -17.67 1.15
N ARG A 200 12.57 -17.36 0.09
CA ARG A 200 12.15 -17.67 -1.28
C ARG A 200 12.09 -19.18 -1.48
N THR A 201 10.97 -19.66 -1.98
CA THR A 201 10.82 -21.06 -2.36
C THR A 201 11.51 -21.29 -3.70
N VAL A 202 12.42 -22.27 -3.75
CA VAL A 202 13.06 -22.68 -4.99
C VAL A 202 12.08 -23.61 -5.70
N LYS A 203 11.57 -23.23 -6.87
CA LYS A 203 10.87 -24.18 -7.73
C LYS A 203 11.90 -25.22 -8.22
N HIS A 204 11.87 -26.43 -7.66
CA HIS A 204 12.53 -27.54 -8.32
C HIS A 204 11.87 -27.70 -9.69
N ARG A 205 12.63 -27.45 -10.77
CA ARG A 205 12.18 -27.84 -12.12
C ARG A 205 12.23 -29.37 -12.17
N GLU A 206 11.06 -29.96 -12.17
CA GLU A 206 10.88 -31.36 -12.55
C GLU A 206 11.12 -31.53 -14.05
#